data_290290c057509679c65c9ebf0dcabbba
#
_entry.id   290290c057509679c65c9ebf0dcabbba
#
_cell.length_a   1.000
_cell.length_b   1.000
_cell.length_c   1.000
_cell.angle_alpha   90.00
_cell.angle_beta   90.00
_cell.angle_gamma   90.00
#
_symmetry.space_group_name_H-M   'P 1'
#
loop_
_entity.id
_entity.type
_entity.pdbx_description
1 polymer ?
#
loop_
_entity_poly.entity_id
_entity_poly.type
_entity_poly.pdbx_seq_one_letter_code
_entity_poly.pdbx_strand_id
1 'polypeptide(L)' 'MSLVVTAVFRMPRNLADLQVDYWKMQAEDARARADLMRDPDAKATMLEIVQKYEAMADRAARREIIRHHPD' A
#
# COMPACT_ATOMS: atom_id res chain seq x y z
N MET A 1 18.68 6.56 -25.58
CA MET A 1 18.49 7.64 -24.79
C MET A 1 17.11 7.85 -24.36
N SER A 2 16.25 8.22 -25.20
CA SER A 2 14.89 8.50 -24.88
C SER A 2 14.11 7.32 -24.36
N LEU A 3 14.62 6.17 -24.65
CA LEU A 3 13.91 4.96 -24.26
C LEU A 3 13.73 4.86 -22.78
N VAL A 4 14.72 5.30 -22.05
CA VAL A 4 14.64 5.23 -20.61
C VAL A 4 13.53 6.13 -20.10
N VAL A 5 13.45 7.29 -20.66
CA VAL A 5 12.43 8.24 -20.24
C VAL A 5 11.05 7.69 -20.56
N THR A 6 10.92 7.08 -21.72
CA THR A 6 9.66 6.51 -22.08
C THR A 6 9.21 5.44 -21.10
N ALA A 7 10.15 4.63 -20.67
CA ALA A 7 9.83 3.59 -19.73
C ALA A 7 9.31 4.15 -18.43
N VAL A 8 9.89 5.26 -18.02
CA VAL A 8 9.47 5.89 -16.78
C VAL A 8 8.02 6.34 -16.87
N PHE A 9 7.63 6.79 -18.03
CA PHE A 9 6.27 7.28 -18.19
C PHE A 9 5.25 6.19 -18.34
N ARG A 10 5.69 4.96 -18.44
CA ARG A 10 4.75 3.87 -18.51
C ARG A 10 4.24 3.56 -17.13
N MET A 11 3.76 4.54 -16.48
CA MET A 11 3.25 4.37 -15.14
C MET A 11 1.91 3.69 -15.14
N PRO A 12 1.50 3.22 -13.97
CA PRO A 12 0.17 2.66 -13.84
C PRO A 12 -0.87 3.62 -14.36
N ARG A 13 -1.93 3.06 -14.81
CA ARG A 13 -2.98 3.83 -15.40
C ARG A 13 -3.54 4.87 -14.51
N ASN A 14 -3.61 4.64 -13.22
CA ASN A 14 -4.18 5.64 -12.35
C ASN A 14 -3.50 5.62 -11.01
N LEU A 15 -3.69 6.69 -10.29
CA LEU A 15 -3.07 6.87 -9.00
C LEU A 15 -3.62 5.93 -7.94
N ALA A 16 -4.86 5.50 -8.12
CA ALA A 16 -5.45 4.61 -7.14
C ALA A 16 -4.68 3.31 -7.04
N ASP A 17 -4.24 2.79 -8.19
CA ASP A 17 -3.44 1.57 -8.19
C ASP A 17 -2.15 1.76 -7.42
N LEU A 18 -1.50 2.89 -7.62
CA LEU A 18 -0.28 3.20 -6.91
C LEU A 18 -0.52 3.28 -5.42
N GLN A 19 -1.64 3.87 -5.04
CA GLN A 19 -1.93 4.02 -3.64
C GLN A 19 -2.18 2.68 -2.97
N VAL A 20 -2.89 1.80 -3.64
CA VAL A 20 -3.13 0.47 -3.09
C VAL A 20 -1.82 -0.24 -2.87
N ASP A 21 -0.95 -0.24 -3.88
CA ASP A 21 0.33 -0.92 -3.78
C ASP A 21 1.18 -0.32 -2.68
N TYR A 22 1.16 0.99 -2.59
CA TYR A 22 1.93 1.67 -1.57
C TYR A 22 1.52 1.23 -0.18
N TRP A 23 0.21 1.23 0.09
CA TRP A 23 -0.25 0.87 1.42
C TRP A 23 -0.02 -0.60 1.73
N LYS A 24 -0.13 -1.45 0.72
CA LYS A 24 0.15 -2.86 0.93
C LYS A 24 1.61 -3.09 1.27
N MET A 25 2.49 -2.39 0.59
CA MET A 25 3.90 -2.49 0.89
C MET A 25 4.20 -2.03 2.30
N GLN A 26 3.58 -0.94 2.71
CA GLN A 26 3.78 -0.44 4.05
C GLN A 26 3.30 -1.44 5.09
N ALA A 27 2.17 -2.07 4.82
CA ALA A 27 1.63 -3.06 5.75
C ALA A 27 2.56 -4.25 5.86
N GLU A 28 3.08 -4.73 4.75
CA GLU A 28 3.99 -5.86 4.77
C GLU A 28 5.28 -5.53 5.48
N ASP A 29 5.80 -4.35 5.23
CA ASP A 29 7.01 -3.92 5.88
C ASP A 29 6.82 -3.82 7.39
N ALA A 30 5.71 -3.24 7.80
CA ALA A 30 5.42 -3.11 9.22
C ALA A 30 5.23 -4.48 9.86
N ARG A 31 4.60 -5.40 9.15
CA ARG A 31 4.40 -6.74 9.68
C ARG A 31 5.73 -7.46 9.87
N ALA A 32 6.64 -7.29 8.92
CA ALA A 32 7.95 -7.90 9.03
C ALA A 32 8.69 -7.35 10.24
N ARG A 33 8.54 -6.07 10.50
CA ARG A 33 9.17 -5.47 11.67
C ARG A 33 8.57 -5.99 12.95
N ALA A 34 7.25 -6.17 12.96
CA ALA A 34 6.59 -6.70 14.13
C ALA A 34 7.09 -8.10 14.45
N ASP A 35 7.33 -8.89 13.42
CA ASP A 35 7.81 -10.25 13.63
C ASP A 35 9.18 -10.28 14.28
N LEU A 36 9.97 -9.24 14.10
CA LEU A 36 11.30 -9.18 14.70
C LEU A 36 11.31 -8.59 16.07
N MET A 37 10.21 -8.05 16.52
CA MET A 37 10.16 -7.43 17.81
C MET A 37 9.98 -8.45 18.91
N ARG A 38 10.70 -8.26 20.00
CA ARG A 38 10.61 -9.16 21.13
C ARG A 38 9.71 -8.62 22.21
N ASP A 39 9.64 -7.31 22.32
CA ASP A 39 8.81 -6.71 23.33
C ASP A 39 7.34 -6.83 22.92
N PRO A 40 6.52 -7.49 23.74
CA PRO A 40 5.12 -7.70 23.34
C PRO A 40 4.33 -6.41 23.19
N ASP A 41 4.63 -5.40 23.98
CA ASP A 41 3.91 -4.14 23.86
C ASP A 41 4.28 -3.43 22.56
N ALA A 42 5.55 -3.42 22.23
CA ALA A 42 5.98 -2.79 20.99
C ALA A 42 5.43 -3.56 19.79
N LYS A 43 5.43 -4.87 19.90
CA LYS A 43 4.90 -5.69 18.82
C LYS A 43 3.42 -5.43 18.61
N ALA A 44 2.67 -5.34 19.70
CA ALA A 44 1.24 -5.08 19.58
C ALA A 44 0.99 -3.72 18.93
N THR A 45 1.77 -2.72 19.29
CA THR A 45 1.64 -1.41 18.70
C THR A 45 1.92 -1.46 17.20
N MET A 46 2.95 -2.20 16.83
CA MET A 46 3.30 -2.30 15.42
C MET A 46 2.21 -3.02 14.64
N LEU A 47 1.61 -4.04 15.25
CA LEU A 47 0.52 -4.75 14.57
C LEU A 47 -0.69 -3.86 14.38
N GLU A 48 -0.94 -2.94 15.30
CA GLU A 48 -1.99 -1.97 15.10
C GLU A 48 -1.70 -1.09 13.91
N ILE A 49 -0.44 -0.73 13.74
CA ILE A 49 -0.04 0.07 12.59
C ILE A 49 -0.26 -0.72 11.30
N VAL A 50 0.05 -2.01 11.34
CA VAL A 50 -0.21 -2.86 10.19
C VAL A 50 -1.68 -2.81 9.80
N GLN A 51 -2.55 -2.90 10.80
CA GLN A 51 -3.98 -2.88 10.52
C GLN A 51 -4.40 -1.56 9.90
N LYS A 52 -3.80 -0.47 10.35
CA LYS A 52 -4.12 0.82 9.77
C LYS A 52 -3.69 0.93 8.32
N TYR A 53 -2.52 0.40 8.02
CA TYR A 53 -2.05 0.40 6.64
C TYR A 53 -2.96 -0.46 5.78
N GLU A 54 -3.38 -1.61 6.30
CA GLU A 54 -4.28 -2.48 5.56
C GLU A 54 -5.62 -1.81 5.31
N ALA A 55 -6.09 -1.06 6.29
CA ALA A 55 -7.33 -0.33 6.12
C ALA A 55 -7.17 0.74 5.05
N MET A 56 -6.02 1.38 5.00
CA MET A 56 -5.78 2.38 3.97
C MET A 56 -5.74 1.75 2.59
N ALA A 57 -5.13 0.59 2.48
CA ALA A 57 -5.10 -0.12 1.21
C ALA A 57 -6.51 -0.49 0.78
N ASP A 58 -7.31 -0.92 1.73
CA ASP A 58 -8.67 -1.31 1.43
C ASP A 58 -9.49 -0.12 0.96
N ARG A 59 -9.32 1.02 1.61
CA ARG A 59 -10.01 2.22 1.18
C ARG A 59 -9.59 2.64 -0.22
N ALA A 60 -8.31 2.55 -0.49
CA ALA A 60 -7.82 2.92 -1.81
C ALA A 60 -8.40 2.00 -2.87
N ALA A 61 -8.48 0.72 -2.56
CA ALA A 61 -9.04 -0.24 -3.49
C ALA A 61 -10.51 0.04 -3.75
N ARG A 62 -11.25 0.36 -2.70
CA ARG A 62 -12.66 0.66 -2.87
C ARG A 62 -12.88 1.91 -3.68
N ARG A 63 -12.03 2.88 -3.45
CA ARG A 63 -12.13 4.13 -4.19
C ARG A 63 -11.93 3.89 -5.67
N GLU A 64 -11.01 3.01 -5.98
CA GLU A 64 -10.76 2.68 -7.37
C GLU A 64 -11.94 1.98 -8.00
N ILE A 65 -12.55 1.05 -7.28
CA ILE A 65 -13.70 0.33 -7.79
C ILE A 65 -14.83 1.29 -8.08
N ILE A 66 -15.11 2.21 -7.16
CA ILE A 66 -16.17 3.17 -7.35
C ILE A 66 -15.89 4.05 -8.54
N ARG A 67 -14.64 4.44 -8.68
CA ARG A 67 -14.27 5.32 -9.76
C ARG A 67 -14.44 4.68 -11.11
N HIS A 68 -14.14 3.39 -11.19
CA HIS A 68 -14.23 2.66 -12.45
C HIS A 68 -15.63 2.18 -12.74
N HIS A 69 -16.51 2.27 -11.81
CA HIS A 69 -17.86 1.80 -12.01
C HIS A 69 -18.57 2.73 -12.99
N PRO A 70 -19.10 2.21 -14.05
CA PRO A 70 -19.67 3.05 -15.08
C PRO A 70 -20.89 3.82 -14.65
N ASP A 71 -21.58 3.37 -13.71
CA ASP A 71 -22.73 4.09 -13.31
C ASP A 71 -22.42 5.08 -12.27
#